data_e49c7f37470954d69d6c2a63bebe2779
#
_entry.id   e49c7f37470954d69d6c2a63bebe2779
#
_cell.length_a   1.000
_cell.length_b   1.000
_cell.length_c   1.000
_cell.angle_alpha   90.00
_cell.angle_beta   90.00
_cell.angle_gamma   90.00
#
_symmetry.space_group_name_H-M   'P 1'
#
loop_
_entity.id
_entity.type
_entity.pdbx_description
1 polymer ?
#
loop_
_entity_poly.entity_id
_entity_poly.type
_entity_poly.pdbx_seq_one_letter_code
_entity_poly.pdbx_strand_id
1 'polypeptide(L)'
;MSSLFELGVIHYTHPVIVIVSVSPSFLEYIEFVMGMHLQGHWGDVSKADSALSDFGLPTGTSVSSAYDLVEEFEPLGDAVIIVTDLLLSVTVVSMRTAIR
;
A
#
# COMPACT_ATOMS: atom_id res chain seq x y z
N MET A 1 4.47 6.34 -18.00
CA MET A 1 4.58 7.34 -16.92
C MET A 1 5.59 6.86 -15.90
N SER A 2 6.51 7.73 -15.52
CA SER A 2 7.54 7.32 -14.58
C SER A 2 7.03 7.32 -13.13
N SER A 3 7.51 6.36 -12.34
CA SER A 3 7.21 6.31 -10.93
C SER A 3 8.00 7.38 -10.17
N LEU A 4 7.45 7.85 -9.04
CA LEU A 4 8.13 8.86 -8.22
C LEU A 4 9.27 8.27 -7.40
N PHE A 5 9.26 6.96 -7.19
CA PHE A 5 10.29 6.24 -6.43
C PHE A 5 10.23 4.77 -6.81
N GLU A 6 11.14 3.97 -6.26
CA GLU A 6 11.15 2.53 -6.49
C GLU A 6 10.63 1.79 -5.26
N LEU A 7 9.92 0.68 -5.49
CA LEU A 7 9.42 -0.15 -4.41
C LEU A 7 10.54 -0.92 -3.71
N GLY A 8 11.60 -1.23 -4.44
CA GLY A 8 12.66 -2.07 -3.90
C GLY A 8 12.18 -3.49 -3.62
N VAL A 9 12.61 -4.06 -2.51
CA VAL A 9 12.18 -5.39 -2.10
C VAL A 9 10.77 -5.31 -1.54
N ILE A 10 9.87 -6.15 -2.03
CA ILE A 10 8.46 -6.14 -1.63
C ILE A 10 8.20 -7.28 -0.67
N HIS A 11 7.67 -6.95 0.52
CA HIS A 11 7.27 -7.92 1.53
C HIS A 11 5.76 -7.86 1.71
N TYR A 12 5.11 -9.01 1.62
CA TYR A 12 3.69 -9.13 1.94
C TYR A 12 3.58 -9.72 3.35
N THR A 13 2.74 -9.12 4.19
CA THR A 13 2.49 -9.71 5.51
C THR A 13 1.74 -11.03 5.35
N HIS A 14 1.79 -11.87 6.38
CA HIS A 14 1.18 -13.20 6.31
C HIS A 14 -0.30 -13.17 5.90
N PRO A 15 -1.17 -12.32 6.46
CA PRO A 15 -2.57 -12.27 6.03
C PRO A 15 -2.71 -11.97 4.53
N VAL A 16 -1.87 -11.09 3.98
CA VAL A 16 -1.91 -10.77 2.56
C VAL A 16 -1.48 -11.97 1.73
N ILE A 17 -0.43 -12.67 2.14
CA ILE A 17 0.06 -13.85 1.43
C ILE A 17 -1.02 -14.92 1.35
N VAL A 18 -1.74 -15.17 2.45
CA VAL A 18 -2.81 -16.17 2.49
C VAL A 18 -3.89 -15.84 1.48
N ILE A 19 -4.32 -14.58 1.43
CA ILE A 19 -5.40 -14.18 0.53
C ILE A 19 -4.95 -14.23 -0.92
N VAL A 20 -3.76 -13.72 -1.22
CA VAL A 20 -3.22 -13.70 -2.57
C VAL A 20 -3.05 -15.10 -3.13
N SER A 21 -2.71 -16.07 -2.28
CA SER A 21 -2.50 -17.45 -2.71
C SER A 21 -3.79 -18.12 -3.20
N VAL A 22 -4.96 -17.62 -2.81
CA VAL A 22 -6.25 -18.22 -3.18
C VAL A 22 -7.12 -17.29 -4.02
N SER A 23 -6.73 -16.04 -4.20
CA SER A 23 -7.53 -15.06 -4.93
C SER A 23 -6.68 -14.27 -5.93
N PRO A 24 -6.64 -14.69 -7.20
CA PRO A 24 -5.92 -13.92 -8.24
C PRO A 24 -6.45 -12.51 -8.41
N SER A 25 -7.76 -12.29 -8.23
CA SER A 25 -8.34 -10.95 -8.36
C SER A 25 -7.87 -10.02 -7.26
N PHE A 26 -7.60 -10.55 -6.07
CA PHE A 26 -7.05 -9.74 -4.99
C PHE A 26 -5.61 -9.32 -5.29
N LEU A 27 -4.83 -10.21 -5.88
CA LEU A 27 -3.47 -9.87 -6.32
C LEU A 27 -3.50 -8.77 -7.38
N GLU A 28 -4.41 -8.85 -8.34
CA GLU A 28 -4.57 -7.81 -9.34
C GLU A 28 -4.92 -6.46 -8.70
N TYR A 29 -5.78 -6.47 -7.69
CA TYR A 29 -6.13 -5.26 -6.96
C TYR A 29 -4.91 -4.68 -6.25
N ILE A 30 -4.11 -5.53 -5.60
CA ILE A 30 -2.88 -5.08 -4.93
C ILE A 30 -1.92 -4.46 -5.93
N GLU A 31 -1.72 -5.08 -7.08
CA GLU A 31 -0.84 -4.55 -8.12
C GLU A 31 -1.33 -3.19 -8.63
N PHE A 32 -2.64 -3.05 -8.77
CA PHE A 32 -3.24 -1.78 -9.18
C PHE A 32 -2.96 -0.66 -8.16
N VAL A 33 -3.21 -0.93 -6.87
CA VAL A 33 -2.99 0.09 -5.84
C VAL A 33 -1.50 0.37 -5.61
N MET A 34 -0.63 -0.61 -5.85
CA MET A 34 0.81 -0.35 -5.82
C MET A 34 1.23 0.62 -6.92
N GLY A 35 0.61 0.52 -8.09
CA GLY A 35 0.82 1.49 -9.16
C GLY A 35 0.41 2.89 -8.75
N MET A 36 -0.71 3.02 -8.05
CA MET A 36 -1.16 4.31 -7.52
C MET A 36 -0.18 4.84 -6.47
N HIS A 37 0.29 3.97 -5.58
CA HIS A 37 1.28 4.33 -4.56
C HIS A 37 2.54 4.90 -5.18
N LEU A 38 3.04 4.26 -6.24
CA LEU A 38 4.24 4.72 -6.96
C LEU A 38 4.08 6.09 -7.60
N GLN A 39 2.85 6.50 -7.88
CA GLN A 39 2.57 7.79 -8.51
C GLN A 39 2.18 8.88 -7.49
N GLY A 40 2.25 8.57 -6.20
CA GLY A 40 1.91 9.54 -5.16
C GLY A 40 0.43 9.67 -4.89
N HIS A 41 -0.38 8.72 -5.34
CA HIS A 41 -1.81 8.67 -5.04
C HIS A 41 -1.99 7.86 -3.76
N TRP A 42 -1.91 8.54 -2.62
CA TRP A 42 -1.83 7.87 -1.32
C TRP A 42 -3.14 7.23 -0.86
N GLY A 43 -4.20 7.34 -1.66
CA GLY A 43 -5.46 6.68 -1.38
C GLY A 43 -6.28 7.37 -0.31
N ASP A 44 -6.80 6.57 0.62
CA ASP A 44 -7.76 7.01 1.63
C ASP A 44 -7.08 7.38 2.95
N VAL A 45 -5.86 7.85 2.89
CA VAL A 45 -5.14 8.35 4.06
C VAL A 45 -5.66 9.72 4.48
N SER A 46 -5.45 10.07 5.75
CA SER A 46 -5.79 11.40 6.23
C SER A 46 -4.92 12.46 5.55
N LYS A 47 -5.34 13.73 5.63
CA LYS A 47 -4.54 14.83 5.09
C LYS A 47 -3.18 14.91 5.74
N ALA A 48 -3.09 14.63 7.04
CA ALA A 48 -1.82 14.65 7.75
C ALA A 48 -0.89 13.55 7.23
N ASP A 49 -1.41 12.33 7.05
CA ASP A 49 -0.62 11.21 6.54
C ASP A 49 -0.20 11.45 5.08
N SER A 50 -1.08 12.04 4.28
CA SER A 50 -0.76 12.40 2.90
C SER A 50 0.36 13.42 2.85
N ALA A 51 0.32 14.44 3.72
CA ALA A 51 1.35 15.46 3.79
C ALA A 51 2.70 14.86 4.23
N LEU A 52 2.68 13.90 5.17
CA LEU A 52 3.90 13.21 5.60
C LEU A 52 4.51 12.41 4.46
N SER A 53 3.69 11.74 3.65
CA SER A 53 4.18 11.00 2.49
C SER A 53 4.77 11.94 1.44
N ASP A 54 4.10 13.06 1.16
CA ASP A 54 4.61 14.07 0.23
C ASP A 54 5.94 14.64 0.72
N PHE A 55 6.09 14.84 2.03
CA PHE A 55 7.35 15.29 2.63
C PHE A 55 8.42 14.20 2.53
N GLY A 56 8.03 12.93 2.72
CA GLY A 56 8.96 11.80 2.67
C GLY A 56 9.64 11.63 1.32
N LEU A 57 8.94 11.95 0.22
CA LEU A 57 9.52 11.83 -1.12
C LEU A 57 10.79 12.67 -1.28
N PRO A 58 10.77 13.99 -1.01
CA PRO A 58 11.99 14.79 -1.18
C PRO A 58 13.05 14.53 -0.11
N THR A 59 12.68 14.07 1.07
CA THR A 59 13.66 13.78 2.13
C THR A 59 14.23 12.38 2.04
N GLY A 60 13.62 11.50 1.22
CA GLY A 60 14.08 10.12 1.06
C GLY A 60 13.86 9.26 2.30
N THR A 61 12.84 9.55 3.09
CA THR A 61 12.56 8.80 4.31
C THR A 61 11.58 7.67 4.08
N SER A 62 10.28 7.93 4.18
CA SER A 62 9.27 6.90 3.96
C SER A 62 7.99 7.51 3.43
N VAL A 63 7.23 6.72 2.69
CA VAL A 63 5.91 7.10 2.21
C VAL A 63 4.94 5.98 2.48
N SER A 64 3.70 6.33 2.78
CA SER A 64 2.66 5.34 3.05
C SER A 64 1.37 5.71 2.34
N SER A 65 0.60 4.70 1.99
CA SER A 65 -0.72 4.88 1.42
C SER A 65 -1.67 3.83 1.98
N ALA A 66 -2.96 4.13 1.94
CA ALA A 66 -3.99 3.21 2.38
C ALA A 66 -5.13 3.27 1.38
N TYR A 67 -5.64 2.11 0.98
CA TYR A 67 -6.70 2.01 0.00
C TYR A 67 -7.83 1.17 0.60
N ASP A 68 -9.00 1.77 0.79
CA ASP A 68 -10.15 1.06 1.30
C ASP A 68 -10.49 -0.08 0.35
N LEU A 69 -10.82 -1.23 0.92
CA LEU A 69 -11.17 -2.38 0.10
C LEU A 69 -12.51 -2.16 -0.58
N VAL A 70 -12.57 -2.53 -1.86
CA VAL A 70 -13.83 -2.50 -2.60
C VAL A 70 -14.77 -3.58 -2.06
N GLU A 71 -16.06 -3.44 -2.33
CA GLU A 71 -17.12 -4.30 -1.78
C GLU A 71 -16.79 -5.80 -1.88
N GLU A 72 -16.19 -6.21 -3.01
CA GLU A 72 -15.81 -7.60 -3.25
C GLU A 72 -14.86 -8.14 -2.18
N PHE A 73 -14.01 -7.29 -1.63
CA PHE A 73 -12.97 -7.68 -0.68
C PHE A 73 -13.24 -7.22 0.76
N GLU A 74 -14.32 -6.48 1.00
CA GLU A 74 -14.63 -5.96 2.33
C GLU A 74 -14.63 -7.01 3.44
N PRO A 75 -15.14 -8.23 3.21
CA PRO A 75 -15.10 -9.26 4.26
C PRO A 75 -13.69 -9.64 4.70
N LEU A 76 -12.66 -9.31 3.91
CA LEU A 76 -11.28 -9.68 4.20
C LEU A 76 -10.58 -8.68 5.13
N GLY A 77 -11.07 -7.43 5.15
CA GLY A 77 -10.48 -6.38 5.98
C GLY A 77 -10.99 -5.01 5.58
N ASP A 78 -10.43 -3.96 6.18
CA ASP A 78 -10.83 -2.57 5.92
C ASP A 78 -10.05 -1.95 4.76
N ALA A 79 -8.74 -2.17 4.72
CA ALA A 79 -7.89 -1.46 3.78
C ALA A 79 -6.60 -2.23 3.53
N VAL A 80 -6.00 -1.96 2.36
CA VAL A 80 -4.63 -2.38 2.05
C VAL A 80 -3.73 -1.20 2.40
N ILE A 81 -2.69 -1.47 3.17
CA ILE A 81 -1.71 -0.47 3.59
C ILE A 81 -0.39 -0.77 2.90
N ILE A 82 0.18 0.23 2.23
CA ILE A 82 1.46 0.10 1.54
C ILE A 82 2.41 1.13 2.12
N VAL A 83 3.53 0.66 2.66
CA VAL A 83 4.56 1.53 3.23
C VAL A 83 5.88 1.23 2.55
N THR A 84 6.52 2.25 2.00
CA THR A 84 7.85 2.13 1.42
C THR A 84 8.85 2.91 2.25
N ASP A 85 9.88 2.20 2.72
CA ASP A 85 11.03 2.82 3.36
C ASP A 85 12.03 3.14 2.25
N LEU A 86 12.17 4.42 1.94
CA LEU A 86 13.01 4.86 0.83
C LEU A 86 14.50 4.69 1.12
N LEU A 87 14.87 4.73 2.40
CA LEU A 87 16.27 4.55 2.80
C LEU A 87 16.73 3.10 2.65
N LEU A 88 15.85 2.17 2.98
CA LEU A 88 16.16 0.73 2.93
C LEU A 88 15.75 0.08 1.62
N SER A 89 15.01 0.78 0.77
CA SER A 89 14.44 0.25 -0.47
C SER A 89 13.60 -0.99 -0.21
N VAL A 90 12.69 -0.89 0.77
CA VAL A 90 11.78 -1.97 1.15
C VAL A 90 10.35 -1.46 1.18
N THR A 91 9.45 -2.21 0.58
CA THR A 91 8.02 -1.92 0.61
C THR A 91 7.30 -3.05 1.33
N VAL A 92 6.43 -2.71 2.27
CA VAL A 92 5.61 -3.68 3.00
C VAL A 92 4.16 -3.46 2.62
N VAL A 93 3.52 -4.54 2.17
CA VAL A 93 2.09 -4.55 1.86
C VAL A 93 1.39 -5.30 2.97
N SER A 94 0.47 -4.64 3.66
CA SER A 94 -0.26 -5.23 4.78
C SER A 94 -1.75 -4.90 4.64
N MET A 95 -2.54 -5.47 5.52
CA MET A 95 -3.98 -5.20 5.57
C MET A 95 -4.35 -4.72 6.96
N ARG A 96 -5.20 -3.71 6.99
CA ARG A 96 -5.84 -3.29 8.23
C ARG A 96 -7.17 -4.01 8.34
N THR A 97 -7.37 -4.74 9.43
CA THR A 97 -8.65 -5.41 9.68
C THR A 97 -9.50 -4.54 10.59
N ALA A 98 -10.82 -4.65 10.42
CA ALA A 98 -11.74 -3.92 11.28
C ALA A 98 -11.63 -4.46 12.72
N ILE A 99 -11.54 -3.54 13.67
CA ILE A 99 -11.57 -3.88 15.08
C ILE A 99 -13.04 -3.91 15.50
N ARG A 100 -13.48 -5.02 16.01
CA ARG A 100 -14.86 -5.20 16.46
C ARG A 100 -14.93 -5.24 17.98
#